data_e66568b34e806af87b32afff6defa0ef
#
_entry.id   e66568b34e806af87b32afff6defa0ef
#
_cell.length_a   1.000
_cell.length_b   1.000
_cell.length_c   1.000
_cell.angle_alpha   90.00
_cell.angle_beta   90.00
_cell.angle_gamma   90.00
#
_symmetry.space_group_name_H-M   'P 1'
#
loop_
_entity.id
_entity.type
_entity.pdbx_description
1 polymer ?
#
loop_
_entity_poly.entity_id
_entity_poly.type
_entity_poly.pdbx_seq_one_letter_code
_entity_poly.pdbx_strand_id
1 'polypeptide(L)'
;MLALLLLLRLGTPEALPRGEIVPNVACAADAEESYAAYLPSGYDPAKPSPILYLLDARRRGAAAAERFREAAEKYGWILASSNNSESDGPFAPNIRAMRAMWEDTHRRFSIDPRRVYAAGFSGGARAACLLAQTAAKSQIAGVIGCGAGFPDNSPPARDLPFVYFGTVGNRDFNYREMRRLDATLASLGATHRLAVFDGPHDWPPSAFAARAVEWMELETMRRGARPRDAKLVSEWLERGLGEAAALAAAGGKGAALERYREIGADFDGMADVSAVRTALDRLERDPEARLALEGQARLEQHEDVTLDEALRKLQADLASEDPIPPQRVAQDLRLPALRRSAESASTEAERLSARRILAALFVQTSFYLPREYLRHRDGRRAGLCEALAAEVAPERAGLVLYNFACLQAQAGDKKGALTTLRAAVEKGFKNLAVIEKDPDLEALRGEEGYRRIVEELKGAPSPPS
;
A
#
# COMPACT_ATOMS: atom_id res chain seq x y z
N MET A 1 -34.19 21.38 -45.27
CA MET A 1 -33.86 20.75 -43.97
C MET A 1 -32.35 20.49 -43.94
N LEU A 2 -31.57 21.46 -43.44
CA LEU A 2 -30.08 21.31 -43.26
C LEU A 2 -29.85 20.61 -41.90
N ALA A 3 -29.38 19.38 -41.95
CA ALA A 3 -28.87 18.70 -40.76
C ALA A 3 -27.48 19.26 -40.44
N LEU A 4 -27.41 20.08 -39.41
CA LEU A 4 -26.19 20.63 -38.87
C LEU A 4 -25.43 19.50 -38.12
N LEU A 5 -24.47 18.85 -38.79
CA LEU A 5 -23.53 17.98 -38.18
C LEU A 5 -22.60 18.83 -37.29
N LEU A 6 -22.90 18.87 -35.99
CA LEU A 6 -21.97 19.34 -34.95
C LEU A 6 -20.84 18.31 -34.83
N LEU A 7 -19.83 18.43 -35.67
CA LEU A 7 -18.53 17.81 -35.44
C LEU A 7 -17.90 18.53 -34.23
N LEU A 8 -18.07 17.96 -33.04
CA LEU A 8 -17.21 18.28 -31.90
C LEU A 8 -15.77 18.06 -32.37
N ARG A 9 -15.09 19.13 -32.69
CA ARG A 9 -13.63 19.13 -32.84
C ARG A 9 -13.08 18.83 -31.42
N LEU A 10 -12.81 17.57 -31.14
CA LEU A 10 -11.88 17.20 -30.11
C LEU A 10 -10.55 17.83 -30.49
N GLY A 11 -10.21 18.99 -29.90
CA GLY A 11 -8.93 19.64 -30.10
C GLY A 11 -7.81 18.63 -29.77
N THR A 12 -6.67 18.78 -30.46
CA THR A 12 -5.46 18.03 -30.07
C THR A 12 -5.21 18.27 -28.58
N PRO A 13 -5.01 17.21 -27.75
CA PRO A 13 -4.73 17.40 -26.35
C PRO A 13 -3.56 18.36 -26.16
N GLU A 14 -3.68 19.29 -25.22
CA GLU A 14 -2.58 20.17 -24.83
C GLU A 14 -1.33 19.36 -24.48
N ALA A 15 -0.18 19.76 -25.00
CA ALA A 15 1.09 19.09 -24.71
C ALA A 15 1.47 19.33 -23.25
N LEU A 16 1.73 18.25 -22.52
CA LEU A 16 2.18 18.34 -21.13
C LEU A 16 3.69 18.62 -21.05
N PRO A 17 4.14 19.37 -20.04
CA PRO A 17 5.56 19.59 -19.77
C PRO A 17 6.28 18.26 -19.49
N ARG A 18 7.60 18.24 -19.74
CA ARG A 18 8.45 17.08 -19.49
C ARG A 18 9.35 17.33 -18.28
N GLY A 19 9.72 16.25 -17.57
CA GLY A 19 10.61 16.31 -16.41
C GLY A 19 9.96 16.79 -15.11
N GLU A 20 8.66 17.11 -15.14
CA GLU A 20 7.92 17.56 -13.95
C GLU A 20 6.56 16.87 -13.83
N ILE A 21 6.05 16.77 -12.61
CA ILE A 21 4.71 16.21 -12.34
C ILE A 21 3.68 17.32 -12.57
N VAL A 22 2.74 17.07 -13.49
CA VAL A 22 1.52 17.85 -13.65
C VAL A 22 0.46 17.26 -12.72
N PRO A 23 0.08 17.91 -11.62
CA PRO A 23 -0.70 17.27 -10.57
C PRO A 23 -2.15 16.97 -10.95
N ASN A 24 -2.69 17.66 -11.97
CA ASN A 24 -4.10 17.53 -12.33
C ASN A 24 -4.30 17.66 -13.85
N VAL A 25 -4.47 16.52 -14.51
CA VAL A 25 -4.84 16.41 -15.93
C VAL A 25 -6.24 15.86 -15.99
N ALA A 26 -7.21 16.65 -16.43
CA ALA A 26 -8.59 16.19 -16.60
C ALA A 26 -8.69 15.17 -17.73
N CYS A 27 -9.44 14.08 -17.54
CA CYS A 27 -9.71 13.09 -18.56
C CYS A 27 -10.75 13.65 -19.56
N ALA A 28 -10.43 13.67 -20.83
CA ALA A 28 -11.31 14.29 -21.82
C ALA A 28 -12.63 13.54 -22.05
N ALA A 29 -12.67 12.22 -21.76
CA ALA A 29 -13.89 11.41 -21.88
C ALA A 29 -14.78 11.51 -20.63
N ASP A 30 -14.23 11.88 -19.47
CA ASP A 30 -14.92 11.98 -18.21
C ASP A 30 -14.28 13.08 -17.35
N ALA A 31 -14.85 14.27 -17.36
CA ALA A 31 -14.30 15.46 -16.71
C ALA A 31 -14.32 15.40 -15.16
N GLU A 32 -15.04 14.46 -14.56
CA GLU A 32 -15.00 14.21 -13.13
C GLU A 32 -13.75 13.39 -12.71
N GLU A 33 -13.12 12.73 -13.69
CA GLU A 33 -11.92 11.96 -13.49
C GLU A 33 -10.67 12.77 -13.89
N SER A 34 -9.63 12.65 -13.10
CA SER A 34 -8.35 13.32 -13.38
C SER A 34 -7.17 12.49 -12.87
N TYR A 35 -5.99 12.82 -13.32
CA TYR A 35 -4.77 12.14 -12.88
C TYR A 35 -3.57 13.10 -12.81
N ALA A 36 -2.61 12.77 -11.98
CA ALA A 36 -1.30 13.38 -12.04
C ALA A 36 -0.48 12.68 -13.14
N ALA A 37 0.15 13.45 -14.01
CA ALA A 37 0.95 12.95 -15.12
C ALA A 37 2.42 13.31 -14.95
N TYR A 38 3.31 12.40 -15.36
CA TYR A 38 4.73 12.67 -15.52
C TYR A 38 5.20 12.14 -16.87
N LEU A 39 5.84 13.01 -17.65
CA LEU A 39 6.56 12.65 -18.86
C LEU A 39 8.07 12.78 -18.60
N PRO A 40 8.89 11.76 -18.88
CA PRO A 40 10.34 11.88 -18.79
C PRO A 40 10.87 13.05 -19.63
N SER A 41 11.95 13.67 -19.22
CA SER A 41 12.57 14.78 -19.97
C SER A 41 12.93 14.38 -21.41
N GLY A 42 13.33 13.11 -21.60
CA GLY A 42 13.66 12.51 -22.89
C GLY A 42 12.46 11.93 -23.67
N TYR A 43 11.21 12.16 -23.25
CA TYR A 43 10.04 11.62 -23.96
C TYR A 43 9.98 12.10 -25.40
N ASP A 44 9.84 11.15 -26.34
CA ASP A 44 9.70 11.39 -27.77
C ASP A 44 8.36 10.82 -28.27
N PRO A 45 7.39 11.63 -28.69
CA PRO A 45 6.10 11.15 -29.17
C PRO A 45 6.19 10.26 -30.42
N ALA A 46 7.30 10.25 -31.12
CA ALA A 46 7.55 9.37 -32.26
C ALA A 46 7.98 7.95 -31.83
N LYS A 47 8.32 7.76 -30.56
CA LYS A 47 8.78 6.47 -30.02
C LYS A 47 7.86 5.98 -28.91
N PRO A 48 7.36 4.72 -28.98
CA PRO A 48 6.54 4.17 -27.91
C PRO A 48 7.32 4.07 -26.60
N SER A 49 6.73 4.58 -25.51
CA SER A 49 7.28 4.57 -24.14
C SER A 49 6.48 3.64 -23.24
N PRO A 50 7.11 3.01 -22.23
CA PRO A 50 6.37 2.31 -21.19
C PRO A 50 5.54 3.27 -20.35
N ILE A 51 4.43 2.77 -19.81
CA ILE A 51 3.57 3.54 -18.90
C ILE A 51 3.29 2.77 -17.61
N LEU A 52 3.25 3.50 -16.49
CA LEU A 52 2.83 3.00 -15.18
C LEU A 52 1.59 3.76 -14.72
N TYR A 53 0.50 3.02 -14.57
CA TYR A 53 -0.73 3.51 -13.97
C TYR A 53 -0.67 3.31 -12.45
N LEU A 54 -0.95 4.37 -11.68
CA LEU A 54 -0.84 4.37 -10.23
C LEU A 54 -2.22 4.61 -9.58
N LEU A 55 -2.56 3.79 -8.59
CA LEU A 55 -3.81 3.86 -7.84
C LEU A 55 -3.50 4.09 -6.34
N ASP A 56 -3.62 5.34 -5.88
CA ASP A 56 -3.46 5.66 -4.46
C ASP A 56 -4.77 5.43 -3.71
N ALA A 57 -4.70 4.79 -2.54
CA ALA A 57 -5.85 4.48 -1.71
C ALA A 57 -6.58 5.71 -1.13
N ARG A 58 -6.01 6.92 -1.27
CA ARG A 58 -6.50 8.17 -0.69
C ARG A 58 -6.54 9.32 -1.70
N ARG A 59 -6.64 9.03 -2.99
CA ARG A 59 -6.76 10.03 -4.07
C ARG A 59 -5.56 10.99 -4.17
N ARG A 60 -4.35 10.56 -3.76
CA ARG A 60 -3.13 11.38 -3.73
C ARG A 60 -2.25 11.12 -4.95
N GLY A 61 -2.80 11.33 -6.16
CA GLY A 61 -2.12 10.98 -7.42
C GLY A 61 -0.71 11.54 -7.55
N ALA A 62 -0.52 12.84 -7.30
CA ALA A 62 0.80 13.47 -7.40
C ALA A 62 1.82 12.88 -6.39
N ALA A 63 1.39 12.58 -5.15
CA ALA A 63 2.26 12.00 -4.14
C ALA A 63 2.69 10.57 -4.49
N ALA A 64 1.79 9.78 -5.10
CA ALA A 64 2.11 8.44 -5.58
C ALA A 64 3.07 8.50 -6.78
N ALA A 65 2.84 9.41 -7.75
CA ALA A 65 3.73 9.63 -8.89
C ALA A 65 5.15 10.03 -8.44
N GLU A 66 5.28 10.87 -7.42
CA GLU A 66 6.58 11.31 -6.90
C GLU A 66 7.44 10.12 -6.41
N ARG A 67 6.83 9.04 -5.87
CA ARG A 67 7.57 7.83 -5.45
C ARG A 67 8.30 7.15 -6.60
N PHE A 68 7.76 7.25 -7.82
CA PHE A 68 8.29 6.59 -9.01
C PHE A 68 9.02 7.54 -9.96
N ARG A 69 9.01 8.87 -9.71
CA ARG A 69 9.51 9.89 -10.64
C ARG A 69 10.97 9.67 -11.05
N GLU A 70 11.85 9.40 -10.09
CA GLU A 70 13.28 9.19 -10.37
C GLU A 70 13.51 7.97 -11.27
N ALA A 71 12.82 6.87 -10.99
CA ALA A 71 12.91 5.68 -11.83
C ALA A 71 12.27 5.89 -13.21
N ALA A 72 11.15 6.61 -13.27
CA ALA A 72 10.48 6.95 -14.51
C ALA A 72 11.37 7.81 -15.41
N GLU A 73 12.06 8.81 -14.84
CA GLU A 73 13.05 9.60 -15.58
C GLU A 73 14.18 8.74 -16.13
N LYS A 74 14.77 7.90 -15.26
CA LYS A 74 15.92 7.06 -15.63
C LYS A 74 15.63 6.05 -16.74
N TYR A 75 14.44 5.45 -16.73
CA TYR A 75 14.05 4.35 -17.63
C TYR A 75 13.09 4.77 -18.74
N GLY A 76 12.74 6.05 -18.82
CA GLY A 76 11.87 6.60 -19.86
C GLY A 76 10.39 6.21 -19.70
N TRP A 77 9.90 6.03 -18.46
CA TRP A 77 8.52 5.63 -18.18
C TRP A 77 7.58 6.83 -18.05
N ILE A 78 6.43 6.77 -18.69
CA ILE A 78 5.31 7.68 -18.41
C ILE A 78 4.66 7.26 -17.09
N LEU A 79 4.31 8.22 -16.24
CA LEU A 79 3.46 7.96 -15.07
C LEU A 79 2.09 8.61 -15.28
N ALA A 80 1.04 7.86 -14.95
CA ALA A 80 -0.33 8.35 -14.88
C ALA A 80 -0.94 7.87 -13.57
N SER A 81 -1.16 8.79 -12.62
CA SER A 81 -1.56 8.49 -11.26
C SER A 81 -2.93 9.07 -10.95
N SER A 82 -3.92 8.22 -10.69
CA SER A 82 -5.31 8.63 -10.47
C SER A 82 -5.46 9.56 -9.26
N ASN A 83 -6.22 10.65 -9.45
CA ASN A 83 -6.68 11.52 -8.36
C ASN A 83 -8.04 11.08 -7.77
N ASN A 84 -8.64 10.02 -8.32
CA ASN A 84 -9.99 9.57 -7.96
C ASN A 84 -10.02 8.14 -7.40
N SER A 85 -8.88 7.41 -7.44
CA SER A 85 -8.80 6.08 -6.87
C SER A 85 -8.87 6.12 -5.34
N GLU A 86 -9.60 5.16 -4.77
CA GLU A 86 -9.83 5.07 -3.32
C GLU A 86 -9.88 3.62 -2.85
N SER A 87 -9.67 3.40 -1.54
CA SER A 87 -9.86 2.12 -0.89
C SER A 87 -11.14 2.09 -0.05
N ASP A 88 -11.47 0.90 0.46
CA ASP A 88 -12.49 0.66 1.47
C ASP A 88 -13.94 0.91 1.03
N GLY A 89 -14.14 1.00 -0.28
CA GLY A 89 -15.42 1.11 -0.94
C GLY A 89 -15.59 0.08 -2.07
N PRO A 90 -16.67 0.20 -2.86
CA PRO A 90 -16.85 -0.60 -4.06
C PRO A 90 -15.69 -0.38 -5.06
N PHE A 91 -15.34 -1.39 -5.84
CA PHE A 91 -14.32 -1.24 -6.87
C PHE A 91 -14.73 -0.39 -8.08
N ALA A 92 -16.03 -0.14 -8.25
CA ALA A 92 -16.56 0.59 -9.41
C ALA A 92 -15.92 1.98 -9.63
N PRO A 93 -15.70 2.84 -8.62
CA PRO A 93 -14.98 4.10 -8.80
C PRO A 93 -13.55 3.91 -9.33
N ASN A 94 -12.81 2.92 -8.82
CA ASN A 94 -11.46 2.63 -9.29
C ASN A 94 -11.44 2.14 -10.75
N ILE A 95 -12.44 1.35 -11.16
CA ILE A 95 -12.60 0.89 -12.54
C ILE A 95 -12.90 2.08 -13.46
N ARG A 96 -13.78 3.01 -13.02
CA ARG A 96 -14.10 4.23 -13.76
C ARG A 96 -12.87 5.12 -13.94
N ALA A 97 -12.17 5.40 -12.84
CA ALA A 97 -10.96 6.22 -12.84
C ALA A 97 -9.87 5.62 -13.75
N MET A 98 -9.62 4.32 -13.64
CA MET A 98 -8.63 3.64 -14.48
C MET A 98 -9.03 3.67 -15.96
N ARG A 99 -10.30 3.45 -16.29
CA ARG A 99 -10.80 3.50 -17.66
C ARG A 99 -10.64 4.89 -18.27
N ALA A 100 -11.07 5.93 -17.57
CA ALA A 100 -10.97 7.32 -18.04
C ALA A 100 -9.50 7.72 -18.27
N MET A 101 -8.62 7.39 -17.33
CA MET A 101 -7.18 7.64 -17.40
C MET A 101 -6.54 6.85 -18.56
N TRP A 102 -6.91 5.58 -18.75
CA TRP A 102 -6.45 4.73 -19.86
C TRP A 102 -6.84 5.35 -21.22
N GLU A 103 -8.10 5.68 -21.41
CA GLU A 103 -8.59 6.27 -22.67
C GLU A 103 -7.91 7.61 -22.98
N ASP A 104 -7.67 8.44 -21.97
CA ASP A 104 -7.02 9.75 -22.16
C ASP A 104 -5.52 9.61 -22.48
N THR A 105 -4.79 8.78 -21.74
CA THR A 105 -3.35 8.56 -21.94
C THR A 105 -3.03 7.95 -23.30
N HIS A 106 -3.85 6.98 -23.77
CA HIS A 106 -3.67 6.36 -25.08
C HIS A 106 -3.96 7.33 -26.26
N ARG A 107 -4.69 8.41 -26.02
CA ARG A 107 -4.86 9.48 -27.00
C ARG A 107 -3.74 10.49 -26.97
N ARG A 108 -3.15 10.73 -25.79
CA ARG A 108 -2.12 11.76 -25.59
C ARG A 108 -0.73 11.29 -25.91
N PHE A 109 -0.41 10.03 -25.58
CA PHE A 109 0.95 9.54 -25.52
C PHE A 109 1.17 8.37 -26.48
N SER A 110 2.40 8.27 -26.97
CA SER A 110 2.89 7.08 -27.67
C SER A 110 3.29 6.04 -26.64
N ILE A 111 2.45 5.02 -26.43
CA ILE A 111 2.61 3.98 -25.43
C ILE A 111 3.04 2.67 -26.09
N ASP A 112 4.06 1.99 -25.54
CA ASP A 112 4.41 0.61 -25.94
C ASP A 112 3.37 -0.36 -25.33
N PRO A 113 2.55 -1.03 -26.18
CA PRO A 113 1.49 -1.90 -25.69
C PRO A 113 2.01 -3.17 -24.98
N ARG A 114 3.29 -3.48 -25.10
CA ARG A 114 3.93 -4.62 -24.40
C ARG A 114 4.54 -4.22 -23.06
N ARG A 115 4.52 -2.91 -22.74
CA ARG A 115 5.17 -2.32 -21.57
C ARG A 115 4.22 -1.40 -20.80
N VAL A 116 3.02 -1.92 -20.54
CA VAL A 116 1.99 -1.24 -19.76
C VAL A 116 1.94 -1.89 -18.38
N TYR A 117 2.05 -1.10 -17.34
CA TYR A 117 2.13 -1.57 -15.95
C TYR A 117 1.08 -0.89 -15.08
N ALA A 118 0.70 -1.55 -14.00
CA ALA A 118 -0.15 -0.97 -12.97
C ALA A 118 0.54 -1.07 -11.61
N ALA A 119 0.36 -0.06 -10.78
CA ALA A 119 0.78 -0.09 -9.40
C ALA A 119 -0.32 0.45 -8.49
N GLY A 120 -0.31 0.03 -7.24
CA GLY A 120 -1.24 0.58 -6.27
C GLY A 120 -0.75 0.38 -4.85
N PHE A 121 -1.31 1.17 -3.93
CA PHE A 121 -1.04 1.04 -2.50
C PHE A 121 -2.31 0.61 -1.77
N SER A 122 -2.18 -0.40 -0.87
CA SER A 122 -3.29 -0.88 -0.04
C SER A 122 -4.50 -1.30 -0.90
N GLY A 123 -5.68 -0.72 -0.72
CA GLY A 123 -6.85 -0.95 -1.58
C GLY A 123 -6.59 -0.65 -3.06
N GLY A 124 -5.73 0.31 -3.38
CA GLY A 124 -5.28 0.58 -4.75
C GLY A 124 -4.46 -0.57 -5.36
N ALA A 125 -3.66 -1.30 -4.55
CA ALA A 125 -2.96 -2.50 -5.00
C ALA A 125 -3.93 -3.64 -5.32
N ARG A 126 -4.96 -3.83 -4.48
CA ARG A 126 -6.04 -4.80 -4.74
C ARG A 126 -6.78 -4.47 -6.04
N ALA A 127 -7.06 -3.17 -6.27
CA ALA A 127 -7.69 -2.71 -7.50
C ALA A 127 -6.79 -2.95 -8.73
N ALA A 128 -5.50 -2.66 -8.65
CA ALA A 128 -4.54 -2.91 -9.72
C ALA A 128 -4.45 -4.41 -10.09
N CYS A 129 -4.38 -5.30 -9.08
CA CYS A 129 -4.40 -6.75 -9.29
C CYS A 129 -5.70 -7.22 -9.94
N LEU A 130 -6.86 -6.76 -9.44
CA LEU A 130 -8.17 -7.12 -9.98
C LEU A 130 -8.31 -6.67 -11.45
N LEU A 131 -7.94 -5.43 -11.76
CA LEU A 131 -7.98 -4.89 -13.11
C LEU A 131 -7.09 -5.67 -14.07
N ALA A 132 -5.87 -6.01 -13.65
CA ALA A 132 -4.94 -6.78 -14.45
C ALA A 132 -5.43 -8.21 -14.73
N GLN A 133 -6.14 -8.83 -13.78
CA GLN A 133 -6.71 -10.17 -13.96
C GLN A 133 -7.99 -10.17 -14.80
N THR A 134 -8.75 -9.07 -14.82
CA THR A 134 -10.10 -9.03 -15.39
C THR A 134 -10.21 -8.10 -16.61
N ALA A 135 -10.40 -6.80 -16.37
CA ALA A 135 -10.72 -5.82 -17.40
C ALA A 135 -9.56 -5.55 -18.38
N ALA A 136 -8.33 -5.61 -17.87
CA ALA A 136 -7.10 -5.35 -18.65
C ALA A 136 -6.31 -6.65 -18.91
N LYS A 137 -6.95 -7.80 -18.88
CA LYS A 137 -6.30 -9.10 -19.11
C LYS A 137 -5.51 -9.05 -20.43
N SER A 138 -4.24 -9.45 -20.37
CA SER A 138 -3.27 -9.44 -21.49
C SER A 138 -2.83 -8.03 -21.97
N GLN A 139 -3.32 -6.95 -21.36
CA GLN A 139 -2.87 -5.58 -21.67
C GLN A 139 -1.89 -5.06 -20.62
N ILE A 140 -1.91 -5.60 -19.41
CA ILE A 140 -0.98 -5.26 -18.33
C ILE A 140 0.16 -6.29 -18.33
N ALA A 141 1.39 -5.82 -18.51
CA ALA A 141 2.59 -6.64 -18.51
C ALA A 141 3.10 -6.97 -17.09
N GLY A 142 2.84 -6.10 -16.13
CA GLY A 142 3.25 -6.30 -14.74
C GLY A 142 2.45 -5.44 -13.75
N VAL A 143 2.37 -5.93 -12.50
CA VAL A 143 1.71 -5.24 -11.39
C VAL A 143 2.70 -5.03 -10.25
N ILE A 144 2.74 -3.80 -9.70
CA ILE A 144 3.49 -3.46 -8.47
C ILE A 144 2.47 -3.27 -7.34
N GLY A 145 2.38 -4.26 -6.45
CA GLY A 145 1.49 -4.22 -5.29
C GLY A 145 2.20 -3.72 -4.04
N CYS A 146 1.79 -2.56 -3.52
CA CYS A 146 2.42 -1.93 -2.37
C CYS A 146 1.52 -2.07 -1.12
N GLY A 147 1.99 -2.77 -0.09
CA GLY A 147 1.28 -2.98 1.18
C GLY A 147 0.02 -3.84 1.08
N ALA A 148 -0.32 -4.36 -0.07
CA ALA A 148 -1.38 -5.33 -0.32
C ALA A 148 -1.20 -5.96 -1.70
N GLY A 149 -1.93 -7.04 -1.98
CA GLY A 149 -1.89 -7.73 -3.26
C GLY A 149 -3.29 -7.95 -3.84
N PHE A 150 -3.67 -9.19 -4.02
CA PHE A 150 -4.95 -9.56 -4.61
C PHE A 150 -6.10 -9.42 -3.59
N PRO A 151 -7.31 -9.03 -4.02
CA PRO A 151 -8.47 -9.05 -3.13
C PRO A 151 -8.90 -10.48 -2.80
N ASP A 152 -9.46 -10.70 -1.61
CA ASP A 152 -9.83 -12.03 -1.10
C ASP A 152 -10.83 -12.76 -2.04
N ASN A 153 -11.73 -12.01 -2.66
CA ASN A 153 -12.73 -12.54 -3.59
C ASN A 153 -12.20 -12.73 -5.02
N SER A 154 -10.92 -12.42 -5.28
CA SER A 154 -10.26 -12.61 -6.57
C SER A 154 -8.77 -12.96 -6.34
N PRO A 155 -8.47 -14.14 -5.77
CA PRO A 155 -7.10 -14.58 -5.51
C PRO A 155 -6.31 -14.72 -6.82
N PRO A 156 -4.97 -14.84 -6.76
CA PRO A 156 -4.15 -15.00 -7.95
C PRO A 156 -4.51 -16.26 -8.71
N ALA A 157 -4.73 -16.13 -10.03
CA ALA A 157 -4.98 -17.25 -10.91
C ALA A 157 -3.69 -18.06 -11.15
N ARG A 158 -3.83 -19.35 -11.47
CA ARG A 158 -2.67 -20.22 -11.79
C ARG A 158 -1.84 -19.67 -12.95
N ASP A 159 -2.49 -19.17 -13.99
CA ASP A 159 -1.86 -18.65 -15.21
C ASP A 159 -1.95 -17.13 -15.22
N LEU A 160 -1.19 -16.46 -14.35
CA LEU A 160 -1.14 -14.99 -14.32
C LEU A 160 -0.56 -14.47 -15.64
N PRO A 161 -1.27 -13.58 -16.36
CA PRO A 161 -0.78 -13.04 -17.63
C PRO A 161 0.29 -11.94 -17.46
N PHE A 162 0.61 -11.58 -16.24
CA PHE A 162 1.55 -10.49 -15.88
C PHE A 162 2.55 -10.95 -14.81
N VAL A 163 3.65 -10.23 -14.68
CA VAL A 163 4.59 -10.39 -13.56
C VAL A 163 4.14 -9.57 -12.36
N TYR A 164 4.46 -10.02 -11.14
CA TYR A 164 4.06 -9.36 -9.92
C TYR A 164 5.27 -8.94 -9.07
N PHE A 165 5.34 -7.67 -8.69
CA PHE A 165 6.32 -7.17 -7.72
C PHE A 165 5.59 -6.63 -6.48
N GLY A 166 5.74 -7.30 -5.35
CA GLY A 166 5.20 -6.86 -4.06
C GLY A 166 6.19 -5.99 -3.29
N THR A 167 5.69 -4.98 -2.58
CA THR A 167 6.46 -4.27 -1.56
C THR A 167 5.67 -4.20 -0.27
N VAL A 168 6.35 -4.34 0.87
CA VAL A 168 5.71 -4.26 2.19
C VAL A 168 6.69 -3.75 3.24
N GLY A 169 6.20 -2.94 4.17
CA GLY A 169 7.00 -2.52 5.33
C GLY A 169 7.16 -3.64 6.35
N ASN A 170 8.31 -3.70 7.03
CA ASN A 170 8.54 -4.70 8.09
C ASN A 170 7.69 -4.48 9.35
N ARG A 171 7.03 -3.31 9.47
CA ARG A 171 6.06 -2.95 10.52
C ARG A 171 4.64 -2.79 9.97
N ASP A 172 4.40 -3.20 8.73
CA ASP A 172 3.09 -3.16 8.07
C ASP A 172 2.17 -4.23 8.66
N PHE A 173 0.93 -3.89 8.95
CA PHE A 173 -0.07 -4.87 9.41
C PHE A 173 -0.41 -5.92 8.34
N ASN A 174 -0.17 -5.62 7.06
CA ASN A 174 -0.31 -6.57 5.96
C ASN A 174 0.98 -7.36 5.66
N TYR A 175 2.03 -7.23 6.49
CA TYR A 175 3.29 -7.96 6.27
C TYR A 175 3.05 -9.47 6.10
N ARG A 176 2.27 -10.09 6.99
CA ARG A 176 1.98 -11.53 6.93
C ARG A 176 1.12 -11.92 5.73
N GLU A 177 0.17 -11.05 5.33
CA GLU A 177 -0.60 -11.23 4.09
C GLU A 177 0.33 -11.27 2.88
N MET A 178 1.25 -10.31 2.78
CA MET A 178 2.20 -10.22 1.66
C MET A 178 3.19 -11.39 1.63
N ARG A 179 3.67 -11.87 2.79
CA ARG A 179 4.51 -13.09 2.87
C ARG A 179 3.75 -14.35 2.44
N ARG A 180 2.48 -14.47 2.83
CA ARG A 180 1.61 -15.59 2.38
C ARG A 180 1.32 -15.51 0.89
N LEU A 181 1.12 -14.30 0.35
CA LEU A 181 0.96 -14.09 -1.09
C LEU A 181 2.21 -14.51 -1.86
N ASP A 182 3.40 -14.13 -1.40
CA ASP A 182 4.69 -14.52 -1.97
C ASP A 182 4.81 -16.04 -2.08
N ALA A 183 4.53 -16.77 -0.98
CA ALA A 183 4.53 -18.23 -0.97
C ALA A 183 3.46 -18.82 -1.92
N THR A 184 2.29 -18.20 -2.00
CA THR A 184 1.22 -18.62 -2.91
C THR A 184 1.64 -18.47 -4.36
N LEU A 185 2.19 -17.32 -4.74
CA LEU A 185 2.69 -17.06 -6.10
C LEU A 185 3.82 -18.02 -6.48
N ALA A 186 4.73 -18.31 -5.52
CA ALA A 186 5.75 -19.33 -5.72
C ALA A 186 5.15 -20.72 -6.00
N SER A 187 4.15 -21.13 -5.24
CA SER A 187 3.46 -22.42 -5.43
C SER A 187 2.72 -22.53 -6.76
N LEU A 188 2.27 -21.40 -7.30
CA LEU A 188 1.63 -21.31 -8.62
C LEU A 188 2.64 -21.24 -9.77
N GLY A 189 3.95 -21.14 -9.48
CA GLY A 189 4.99 -20.93 -10.49
C GLY A 189 4.92 -19.56 -11.17
N ALA A 190 4.28 -18.58 -10.54
CA ALA A 190 4.16 -17.22 -11.08
C ALA A 190 5.50 -16.47 -11.01
N THR A 191 5.82 -15.69 -12.04
CA THR A 191 6.98 -14.79 -11.99
C THR A 191 6.68 -13.64 -11.05
N HIS A 192 7.32 -13.63 -9.89
CA HIS A 192 7.06 -12.64 -8.85
C HIS A 192 8.29 -12.31 -8.02
N ARG A 193 8.21 -11.23 -7.27
CA ARG A 193 9.18 -10.78 -6.27
C ARG A 193 8.46 -10.09 -5.12
N LEU A 194 8.92 -10.28 -3.89
CA LEU A 194 8.53 -9.50 -2.73
C LEU A 194 9.74 -8.77 -2.16
N ALA A 195 9.65 -7.44 -2.01
CA ALA A 195 10.66 -6.62 -1.36
C ALA A 195 10.12 -6.06 -0.03
N VAL A 196 10.85 -6.32 1.06
CA VAL A 196 10.53 -5.82 2.39
C VAL A 196 11.40 -4.60 2.69
N PHE A 197 10.79 -3.47 3.08
CA PHE A 197 11.51 -2.27 3.49
C PHE A 197 11.32 -1.98 4.99
N ASP A 198 12.18 -1.18 5.58
CA ASP A 198 11.99 -0.72 6.95
C ASP A 198 10.95 0.40 6.98
N GLY A 199 9.72 0.08 7.41
CA GLY A 199 8.62 1.04 7.43
C GLY A 199 7.30 0.45 7.89
N PRO A 200 6.31 1.34 8.13
CA PRO A 200 4.92 0.99 8.42
C PRO A 200 4.15 0.70 7.12
N HIS A 201 2.81 0.64 7.23
CA HIS A 201 1.88 0.56 6.09
C HIS A 201 1.86 1.88 5.31
N ASP A 202 2.70 1.99 4.31
CA ASP A 202 2.82 3.17 3.41
C ASP A 202 3.35 2.74 2.04
N TRP A 203 3.34 3.69 1.08
CA TRP A 203 4.07 3.55 -0.17
C TRP A 203 5.56 3.25 0.11
N PRO A 204 6.22 2.42 -0.71
CA PRO A 204 7.63 2.15 -0.52
C PRO A 204 8.46 3.44 -0.68
N PRO A 205 9.63 3.54 0.00
CA PRO A 205 10.63 4.54 -0.32
C PRO A 205 11.01 4.51 -1.80
N SER A 206 11.38 5.67 -2.39
CA SER A 206 11.68 5.78 -3.84
C SER A 206 12.76 4.78 -4.30
N ALA A 207 13.71 4.41 -3.45
CA ALA A 207 14.69 3.38 -3.76
C ALA A 207 14.06 2.00 -4.01
N PHE A 208 12.99 1.64 -3.29
CA PHE A 208 12.26 0.39 -3.50
C PHE A 208 11.32 0.47 -4.70
N ALA A 209 10.72 1.64 -4.96
CA ALA A 209 9.98 1.90 -6.18
C ALA A 209 10.88 1.77 -7.42
N ALA A 210 12.13 2.28 -7.34
CA ALA A 210 13.11 2.12 -8.40
C ALA A 210 13.51 0.65 -8.62
N ARG A 211 13.68 -0.14 -7.56
CA ARG A 211 13.92 -1.60 -7.67
C ARG A 211 12.77 -2.33 -8.37
N ALA A 212 11.54 -1.95 -8.08
CA ALA A 212 10.37 -2.53 -8.75
C ALA A 212 10.38 -2.23 -10.25
N VAL A 213 10.67 -0.99 -10.64
CA VAL A 213 10.81 -0.60 -12.05
C VAL A 213 11.99 -1.32 -12.72
N GLU A 214 13.15 -1.42 -12.08
CA GLU A 214 14.31 -2.15 -12.59
C GLU A 214 14.00 -3.64 -12.82
N TRP A 215 13.28 -4.26 -11.88
CA TRP A 215 12.88 -5.65 -12.02
C TRP A 215 11.87 -5.83 -13.16
N MET A 216 10.92 -4.90 -13.34
CA MET A 216 10.03 -4.91 -14.51
C MET A 216 10.81 -4.76 -15.83
N GLU A 217 11.85 -3.93 -15.86
CA GLU A 217 12.74 -3.80 -17.03
C GLU A 217 13.50 -5.10 -17.32
N LEU A 218 13.99 -5.79 -16.27
CA LEU A 218 14.67 -7.09 -16.39
C LEU A 218 13.73 -8.15 -16.99
N GLU A 219 12.50 -8.23 -16.47
CA GLU A 219 11.49 -9.16 -16.98
C GLU A 219 11.02 -8.82 -18.40
N THR A 220 11.00 -7.54 -18.75
CA THR A 220 10.73 -7.07 -20.11
C THR A 220 11.80 -7.53 -21.09
N MET A 221 13.08 -7.46 -20.68
CA MET A 221 14.20 -7.99 -21.49
C MET A 221 14.13 -9.51 -21.58
N ARG A 222 13.82 -10.22 -20.50
CA ARG A 222 13.68 -11.69 -20.47
C ARG A 222 12.59 -12.16 -21.43
N ARG A 223 11.47 -11.45 -21.50
CA ARG A 223 10.33 -11.75 -22.39
C ARG A 223 10.51 -11.25 -23.83
N GLY A 224 11.62 -10.59 -24.15
CA GLY A 224 11.91 -10.07 -25.49
C GLY A 224 11.05 -8.88 -25.90
N ALA A 225 10.38 -8.20 -24.94
CA ALA A 225 9.60 -7.00 -25.23
C ALA A 225 10.49 -5.74 -25.39
N ARG A 226 11.75 -5.79 -24.94
CA ARG A 226 12.82 -4.84 -25.29
C ARG A 226 14.14 -5.58 -25.54
N PRO A 227 15.08 -5.00 -26.31
CA PRO A 227 16.42 -5.56 -26.43
C PRO A 227 17.12 -5.69 -25.08
N ARG A 228 17.90 -6.75 -24.92
CA ARG A 228 18.72 -6.96 -23.73
C ARG A 228 19.84 -5.92 -23.67
N ASP A 229 19.94 -5.24 -22.55
CA ASP A 229 21.01 -4.33 -22.21
C ASP A 229 21.98 -5.04 -21.22
N ALA A 230 23.04 -5.61 -21.78
CA ALA A 230 23.98 -6.39 -20.98
C ALA A 230 24.68 -5.55 -19.89
N LYS A 231 24.90 -4.26 -20.14
CA LYS A 231 25.50 -3.34 -19.18
C LYS A 231 24.60 -3.13 -17.98
N LEU A 232 23.34 -2.78 -18.19
CA LEU A 232 22.36 -2.62 -17.11
C LEU A 232 22.19 -3.92 -16.31
N VAL A 233 22.09 -5.06 -16.98
CA VAL A 233 21.96 -6.38 -16.32
C VAL A 233 23.18 -6.66 -15.44
N SER A 234 24.41 -6.38 -15.90
CA SER A 234 25.64 -6.55 -15.11
C SER A 234 25.65 -5.62 -13.90
N GLU A 235 25.32 -4.34 -14.08
CA GLU A 235 25.29 -3.35 -12.99
C GLU A 235 24.29 -3.76 -11.89
N TRP A 236 23.12 -4.28 -12.27
CA TRP A 236 22.11 -4.74 -11.30
C TRP A 236 22.54 -6.01 -10.58
N LEU A 237 23.16 -6.95 -11.30
CA LEU A 237 23.70 -8.17 -10.70
C LEU A 237 24.83 -7.85 -9.69
N GLU A 238 25.79 -7.02 -10.08
CA GLU A 238 26.92 -6.61 -9.21
C GLU A 238 26.42 -5.91 -7.94
N ARG A 239 25.45 -5.01 -8.07
CA ARG A 239 24.82 -4.36 -6.92
C ARG A 239 24.14 -5.39 -6.00
N GLY A 240 23.35 -6.31 -6.56
CA GLY A 240 22.70 -7.38 -5.80
C GLY A 240 23.69 -8.28 -5.06
N LEU A 241 24.79 -8.68 -5.72
CA LEU A 241 25.86 -9.44 -5.11
C LEU A 241 26.53 -8.69 -3.96
N GLY A 242 26.79 -7.39 -4.13
CA GLY A 242 27.33 -6.52 -3.08
C GLY A 242 26.41 -6.44 -1.85
N GLU A 243 25.08 -6.29 -2.08
CA GLU A 243 24.08 -6.29 -1.00
C GLU A 243 24.07 -7.63 -0.24
N ALA A 244 24.03 -8.74 -0.96
CA ALA A 244 24.03 -10.07 -0.34
C ALA A 244 25.32 -10.36 0.45
N ALA A 245 26.47 -9.95 -0.08
CA ALA A 245 27.74 -10.06 0.60
C ALA A 245 27.80 -9.20 1.87
N ALA A 246 27.27 -7.98 1.83
CA ALA A 246 27.20 -7.09 2.99
C ALA A 246 26.29 -7.68 4.09
N LEU A 247 25.16 -8.27 3.74
CA LEU A 247 24.29 -8.99 4.69
C LEU A 247 25.03 -10.14 5.37
N ALA A 248 25.75 -10.95 4.61
CA ALA A 248 26.54 -12.07 5.15
C ALA A 248 27.65 -11.57 6.09
N ALA A 249 28.36 -10.50 5.71
CA ALA A 249 29.44 -9.91 6.51
C ALA A 249 28.92 -9.30 7.83
N ALA A 250 27.70 -8.78 7.84
CA ALA A 250 27.03 -8.27 9.04
C ALA A 250 26.46 -9.40 9.95
N GLY A 251 26.70 -10.67 9.64
CA GLY A 251 26.18 -11.81 10.41
C GLY A 251 24.76 -12.23 10.03
N GLY A 252 24.12 -11.55 9.09
CA GLY A 252 22.77 -11.85 8.61
C GLY A 252 22.74 -13.00 7.58
N LYS A 253 23.31 -14.18 7.92
CA LYS A 253 23.46 -15.30 6.98
C LYS A 253 22.15 -15.79 6.38
N GLY A 254 21.08 -15.83 7.16
CA GLY A 254 19.74 -16.19 6.66
C GLY A 254 19.23 -15.20 5.62
N ALA A 255 19.29 -13.90 5.90
CA ALA A 255 18.91 -12.84 4.97
C ALA A 255 19.80 -12.83 3.71
N ALA A 256 21.10 -13.09 3.86
CA ALA A 256 22.01 -13.23 2.73
C ALA A 256 21.63 -14.42 1.85
N LEU A 257 21.25 -15.57 2.44
CA LEU A 257 20.80 -16.75 1.71
C LEU A 257 19.53 -16.45 0.91
N GLU A 258 18.53 -15.82 1.52
CA GLU A 258 17.33 -15.38 0.79
C GLU A 258 17.68 -14.42 -0.36
N ARG A 259 18.56 -13.44 -0.10
CA ARG A 259 18.98 -12.48 -1.14
C ARG A 259 19.72 -13.14 -2.30
N TYR A 260 20.61 -14.11 -2.05
CA TYR A 260 21.25 -14.86 -3.13
C TYR A 260 20.25 -15.73 -3.94
N ARG A 261 19.24 -16.32 -3.28
CA ARG A 261 18.17 -17.04 -3.99
C ARG A 261 17.40 -16.13 -4.94
N GLU A 262 17.06 -14.93 -4.46
CA GLU A 262 16.42 -13.91 -5.28
C GLU A 262 17.27 -13.54 -6.51
N ILE A 263 18.54 -13.23 -6.31
CA ILE A 263 19.47 -12.89 -7.38
C ILE A 263 19.60 -14.04 -8.37
N GLY A 264 19.72 -15.27 -7.88
CA GLY A 264 19.74 -16.47 -8.73
C GLY A 264 18.53 -16.55 -9.63
N ALA A 265 17.32 -16.38 -9.08
CA ALA A 265 16.09 -16.41 -9.85
C ALA A 265 15.95 -15.24 -10.83
N ASP A 266 16.36 -14.03 -10.41
CA ASP A 266 16.25 -12.82 -11.24
C ASP A 266 17.22 -12.84 -12.44
N PHE A 267 18.43 -13.37 -12.27
CA PHE A 267 19.46 -13.28 -13.30
C PHE A 267 19.78 -14.58 -14.02
N ASP A 268 19.14 -15.70 -13.66
CA ASP A 268 19.29 -16.95 -14.42
C ASP A 268 18.85 -16.76 -15.88
N GLY A 269 19.71 -17.19 -16.82
CA GLY A 269 19.53 -16.94 -18.25
C GLY A 269 19.73 -15.49 -18.70
N MET A 270 19.92 -14.53 -17.76
CA MET A 270 20.17 -13.12 -18.04
C MET A 270 21.62 -12.70 -17.84
N ALA A 271 22.37 -13.38 -16.97
CA ALA A 271 23.80 -13.14 -16.74
C ALA A 271 24.47 -14.42 -16.27
N ASP A 272 25.80 -14.38 -16.09
CA ASP A 272 26.52 -15.46 -15.40
C ASP A 272 26.25 -15.39 -13.89
N VAL A 273 25.56 -16.39 -13.38
CA VAL A 273 25.20 -16.54 -11.96
C VAL A 273 26.09 -17.58 -11.23
N SER A 274 27.24 -17.95 -11.76
CA SER A 274 28.15 -18.94 -11.17
C SER A 274 28.57 -18.55 -9.74
N ALA A 275 28.89 -17.26 -9.51
CA ALA A 275 29.24 -16.73 -8.19
C ALA A 275 28.05 -16.81 -7.22
N VAL A 276 26.81 -16.59 -7.69
CA VAL A 276 25.58 -16.74 -6.91
C VAL A 276 25.42 -18.20 -6.48
N ARG A 277 25.55 -19.15 -7.40
CA ARG A 277 25.43 -20.58 -7.11
C ARG A 277 26.47 -21.04 -6.08
N THR A 278 27.71 -20.60 -6.23
CA THR A 278 28.77 -20.88 -5.24
C THR A 278 28.44 -20.35 -3.85
N ALA A 279 27.91 -19.12 -3.76
CA ALA A 279 27.49 -18.53 -2.49
C ALA A 279 26.28 -19.28 -1.87
N LEU A 280 25.31 -19.68 -2.69
CA LEU A 280 24.15 -20.47 -2.27
C LEU A 280 24.60 -21.81 -1.71
N ASP A 281 25.43 -22.57 -2.43
CA ASP A 281 25.95 -23.88 -2.00
C ASP A 281 26.64 -23.79 -0.63
N ARG A 282 27.38 -22.71 -0.37
CA ARG A 282 28.05 -22.47 0.90
C ARG A 282 27.05 -22.16 2.01
N LEU A 283 26.11 -21.21 1.78
CA LEU A 283 25.18 -20.75 2.80
C LEU A 283 24.10 -21.80 3.11
N GLU A 284 23.67 -22.62 2.14
CA GLU A 284 22.72 -23.72 2.37
C GLU A 284 23.30 -24.84 3.25
N ARG A 285 24.63 -24.98 3.27
CA ARG A 285 25.32 -25.91 4.17
C ARG A 285 25.66 -25.30 5.51
N ASP A 286 25.57 -23.96 5.66
CA ASP A 286 25.89 -23.26 6.89
C ASP A 286 24.78 -23.47 7.95
N PRO A 287 25.12 -24.06 9.14
CA PRO A 287 24.12 -24.32 10.17
C PRO A 287 23.46 -23.05 10.71
N GLU A 288 24.20 -21.92 10.80
CA GLU A 288 23.65 -20.66 11.31
C GLU A 288 22.66 -20.06 10.33
N ALA A 289 22.92 -20.13 9.02
CA ALA A 289 21.98 -19.67 8.00
C ALA A 289 20.66 -20.45 8.07
N ARG A 290 20.74 -21.79 8.21
CA ARG A 290 19.56 -22.66 8.34
C ARG A 290 18.78 -22.36 9.61
N LEU A 291 19.45 -22.28 10.76
CA LEU A 291 18.80 -21.94 12.02
C LEU A 291 18.12 -20.56 11.99
N ALA A 292 18.73 -19.57 11.31
CA ALA A 292 18.14 -18.25 11.14
C ALA A 292 16.83 -18.31 10.34
N LEU A 293 16.80 -19.02 9.20
CA LEU A 293 15.60 -19.20 8.38
C LEU A 293 14.51 -20.00 9.11
N GLU A 294 14.88 -21.08 9.79
CA GLU A 294 13.93 -21.85 10.61
C GLU A 294 13.37 -21.02 11.77
N GLY A 295 14.23 -20.20 12.40
CA GLY A 295 13.80 -19.27 13.46
C GLY A 295 12.81 -18.24 12.94
N GLN A 296 13.08 -17.65 11.79
CA GLN A 296 12.17 -16.72 11.12
C GLN A 296 10.82 -17.40 10.77
N ALA A 297 10.85 -18.58 10.17
CA ALA A 297 9.63 -19.31 9.83
C ALA A 297 8.78 -19.66 11.06
N ARG A 298 9.43 -20.10 12.16
CA ARG A 298 8.72 -20.36 13.44
C ARG A 298 8.11 -19.08 14.03
N LEU A 299 8.83 -17.96 13.97
CA LEU A 299 8.32 -16.68 14.46
C LEU A 299 7.12 -16.20 13.63
N GLU A 300 7.21 -16.31 12.30
CA GLU A 300 6.12 -15.97 11.39
C GLU A 300 4.88 -16.85 11.63
N GLN A 301 5.06 -18.16 11.84
CA GLN A 301 3.98 -19.06 12.19
C GLN A 301 3.34 -18.71 13.56
N HIS A 302 4.18 -18.39 14.56
CA HIS A 302 3.68 -17.96 15.87
C HIS A 302 2.89 -16.66 15.78
N GLU A 303 3.35 -15.70 14.97
CA GLU A 303 2.65 -14.45 14.69
C GLU A 303 1.27 -14.69 14.08
N ASP A 304 1.19 -15.57 13.06
CA ASP A 304 -0.08 -15.93 12.42
C ASP A 304 -1.07 -16.54 13.44
N VAL A 305 -0.63 -17.52 14.22
CA VAL A 305 -1.48 -18.16 15.24
C VAL A 305 -1.94 -17.15 16.27
N THR A 306 -1.03 -16.31 16.77
CA THR A 306 -1.34 -15.30 17.80
C THR A 306 -2.35 -14.28 17.29
N LEU A 307 -2.19 -13.80 16.06
CA LEU A 307 -3.11 -12.85 15.46
C LEU A 307 -4.49 -13.47 15.21
N ASP A 308 -4.54 -14.68 14.67
CA ASP A 308 -5.79 -15.39 14.40
C ASP A 308 -6.56 -15.70 15.70
N GLU A 309 -5.88 -16.06 16.78
CA GLU A 309 -6.48 -16.25 18.10
C GLU A 309 -7.03 -14.93 18.66
N ALA A 310 -6.24 -13.85 18.56
CA ALA A 310 -6.65 -12.54 19.03
C ALA A 310 -7.87 -12.01 18.26
N LEU A 311 -7.91 -12.17 16.95
CA LEU A 311 -9.06 -11.75 16.12
C LEU A 311 -10.32 -12.57 16.41
N ARG A 312 -10.18 -13.89 16.55
CA ARG A 312 -11.33 -14.74 16.96
C ARG A 312 -11.86 -14.37 18.34
N LYS A 313 -10.98 -14.11 19.29
CA LYS A 313 -11.36 -13.67 20.64
C LYS A 313 -12.06 -12.30 20.60
N LEU A 314 -11.49 -11.34 19.87
CA LEU A 314 -12.09 -10.02 19.66
C LEU A 314 -13.50 -10.14 19.08
N GLN A 315 -13.71 -10.96 18.06
CA GLN A 315 -15.03 -11.19 17.47
C GLN A 315 -16.01 -11.81 18.47
N ALA A 316 -15.58 -12.79 19.27
CA ALA A 316 -16.41 -13.39 20.29
C ALA A 316 -16.82 -12.38 21.37
N ASP A 317 -15.89 -11.55 21.85
CA ASP A 317 -16.15 -10.53 22.86
C ASP A 317 -17.11 -9.43 22.33
N LEU A 318 -16.94 -9.02 21.06
CA LEU A 318 -17.83 -8.06 20.39
C LEU A 318 -19.23 -8.64 20.11
N ALA A 319 -19.34 -9.95 19.89
CA ALA A 319 -20.63 -10.62 19.68
C ALA A 319 -21.44 -10.81 20.97
N SER A 320 -20.82 -10.66 22.15
CA SER A 320 -21.49 -10.82 23.44
C SER A 320 -22.68 -9.88 23.61
N GLU A 321 -23.80 -10.38 24.12
CA GLU A 321 -24.97 -9.56 24.49
C GLU A 321 -24.68 -8.71 25.74
N ASP A 322 -23.89 -9.24 26.67
CA ASP A 322 -23.44 -8.50 27.86
C ASP A 322 -22.27 -7.58 27.51
N PRO A 323 -22.28 -6.32 27.97
CA PRO A 323 -21.19 -5.39 27.74
C PRO A 323 -19.90 -5.87 28.44
N ILE A 324 -18.88 -6.21 27.67
CA ILE A 324 -17.56 -6.54 28.21
C ILE A 324 -16.75 -5.24 28.30
N PRO A 325 -16.20 -4.88 29.48
CA PRO A 325 -15.36 -3.69 29.60
C PRO A 325 -14.14 -3.76 28.67
N PRO A 326 -13.76 -2.65 27.97
CA PRO A 326 -12.59 -2.63 27.07
C PRO A 326 -11.31 -3.14 27.73
N GLN A 327 -11.11 -2.85 29.02
CA GLN A 327 -9.95 -3.30 29.81
C GLN A 327 -9.91 -4.82 29.95
N ARG A 328 -11.06 -5.46 30.06
CA ARG A 328 -11.16 -6.92 30.12
C ARG A 328 -10.79 -7.54 28.78
N VAL A 329 -11.33 -7.00 27.68
CA VAL A 329 -10.97 -7.45 26.33
C VAL A 329 -9.47 -7.24 26.08
N ALA A 330 -8.90 -6.09 26.49
CA ALA A 330 -7.47 -5.82 26.39
C ALA A 330 -6.61 -6.86 27.14
N GLN A 331 -7.06 -7.31 28.32
CA GLN A 331 -6.40 -8.39 29.08
C GLN A 331 -6.52 -9.74 28.36
N ASP A 332 -7.70 -10.07 27.87
CA ASP A 332 -7.99 -11.32 27.16
C ASP A 332 -7.18 -11.41 25.83
N LEU A 333 -6.95 -10.29 25.16
CA LEU A 333 -6.07 -10.14 24.01
C LEU A 333 -4.58 -10.06 24.37
N ARG A 334 -4.23 -10.08 25.66
CA ARG A 334 -2.86 -9.97 26.16
C ARG A 334 -2.12 -8.70 25.70
N LEU A 335 -2.84 -7.59 25.46
CA LEU A 335 -2.25 -6.34 24.95
C LEU A 335 -1.07 -5.83 25.81
N PRO A 336 -1.10 -5.87 27.17
CA PRO A 336 0.06 -5.45 27.96
C PRO A 336 1.32 -6.30 27.72
N ALA A 337 1.17 -7.59 27.44
CA ALA A 337 2.30 -8.47 27.12
C ALA A 337 2.83 -8.18 25.71
N LEU A 338 1.96 -8.00 24.73
CA LEU A 338 2.33 -7.64 23.35
C LEU A 338 3.07 -6.30 23.31
N ARG A 339 2.60 -5.28 24.04
CA ARG A 339 3.30 -3.98 24.14
C ARG A 339 4.70 -4.11 24.74
N ARG A 340 4.84 -4.86 25.85
CA ARG A 340 6.18 -5.13 26.40
C ARG A 340 7.07 -5.85 25.40
N SER A 341 6.56 -6.84 24.67
CA SER A 341 7.33 -7.54 23.64
C SER A 341 7.74 -6.60 22.50
N ALA A 342 6.85 -5.68 22.07
CA ALA A 342 7.14 -4.69 21.04
C ALA A 342 8.25 -3.70 21.41
N GLU A 343 8.44 -3.45 22.71
CA GLU A 343 9.46 -2.54 23.24
C GLU A 343 10.75 -3.24 23.62
N SER A 344 10.68 -4.40 24.28
CA SER A 344 11.79 -4.99 25.04
C SER A 344 12.02 -6.49 24.85
N ALA A 345 11.41 -7.13 23.82
CA ALA A 345 11.77 -8.52 23.50
C ALA A 345 13.24 -8.65 23.10
N SER A 346 13.80 -9.83 23.31
CA SER A 346 15.24 -10.09 23.22
C SER A 346 15.81 -9.84 21.81
N THR A 347 15.03 -10.14 20.78
CA THR A 347 15.41 -9.97 19.38
C THR A 347 14.59 -8.89 18.67
N GLU A 348 15.18 -8.24 17.66
CA GLU A 348 14.43 -7.29 16.83
C GLU A 348 13.29 -7.97 16.07
N ALA A 349 13.47 -9.21 15.64
CA ALA A 349 12.44 -9.99 14.97
C ALA A 349 11.20 -10.19 15.84
N GLU A 350 11.38 -10.50 17.14
CA GLU A 350 10.28 -10.60 18.11
C GLU A 350 9.60 -9.25 18.36
N ARG A 351 10.37 -8.17 18.47
CA ARG A 351 9.82 -6.81 18.60
C ARG A 351 8.96 -6.43 17.38
N LEU A 352 9.47 -6.69 16.16
CA LEU A 352 8.74 -6.43 14.93
C LEU A 352 7.46 -7.26 14.84
N SER A 353 7.51 -8.55 15.20
CA SER A 353 6.33 -9.42 15.24
C SER A 353 5.24 -8.86 16.16
N ALA A 354 5.60 -8.50 17.40
CA ALA A 354 4.66 -7.90 18.35
C ALA A 354 4.07 -6.56 17.84
N ARG A 355 4.89 -5.71 17.21
CA ARG A 355 4.43 -4.45 16.60
C ARG A 355 3.45 -4.68 15.47
N ARG A 356 3.65 -5.70 14.63
CA ARG A 356 2.71 -6.04 13.54
C ARG A 356 1.39 -6.58 14.07
N ILE A 357 1.40 -7.42 15.11
CA ILE A 357 0.17 -7.88 15.78
C ILE A 357 -0.60 -6.69 16.35
N LEU A 358 0.06 -5.78 17.08
CA LEU A 358 -0.57 -4.58 17.59
C LEU A 358 -1.11 -3.69 16.47
N ALA A 359 -0.37 -3.51 15.38
CA ALA A 359 -0.82 -2.73 14.23
C ALA A 359 -2.05 -3.35 13.55
N ALA A 360 -2.10 -4.67 13.41
CA ALA A 360 -3.26 -5.38 12.86
C ALA A 360 -4.50 -5.24 13.78
N LEU A 361 -4.35 -5.42 15.08
CA LEU A 361 -5.44 -5.21 16.05
C LEU A 361 -5.90 -3.74 16.06
N PHE A 362 -4.97 -2.80 15.97
CA PHE A 362 -5.29 -1.37 15.88
C PHE A 362 -6.14 -1.06 14.65
N VAL A 363 -5.76 -1.54 13.47
CA VAL A 363 -6.50 -1.31 12.23
C VAL A 363 -7.88 -1.97 12.29
N GLN A 364 -7.99 -3.17 12.85
CA GLN A 364 -9.29 -3.83 13.04
C GLN A 364 -10.22 -3.01 13.94
N THR A 365 -9.70 -2.53 15.08
CA THR A 365 -10.52 -1.85 16.09
C THR A 365 -10.75 -0.37 15.81
N SER A 366 -9.86 0.32 15.07
CA SER A 366 -10.00 1.74 14.77
C SER A 366 -10.56 2.04 13.37
N PHE A 367 -10.58 1.04 12.47
CA PHE A 367 -10.93 1.28 11.07
C PHE A 367 -12.01 0.35 10.53
N TYR A 368 -11.77 -0.97 10.47
CA TYR A 368 -12.69 -1.90 9.80
C TYR A 368 -13.96 -2.15 10.61
N LEU A 369 -13.84 -2.61 11.86
CA LEU A 369 -14.98 -2.98 12.69
C LEU A 369 -15.91 -1.81 13.04
N PRO A 370 -15.41 -0.60 13.42
CA PRO A 370 -16.31 0.52 13.68
C PRO A 370 -17.17 0.89 12.46
N ARG A 371 -16.59 0.91 11.26
CA ARG A 371 -17.32 1.18 10.02
C ARG A 371 -18.38 0.14 9.73
N GLU A 372 -18.06 -1.13 9.95
CA GLU A 372 -19.00 -2.24 9.78
C GLU A 372 -20.17 -2.09 10.73
N TYR A 373 -19.92 -1.89 12.02
CA TYR A 373 -20.98 -1.74 13.01
C TYR A 373 -21.84 -0.49 12.79
N LEU A 374 -21.25 0.63 12.40
CA LEU A 374 -22.02 1.86 12.10
C LEU A 374 -22.90 1.69 10.85
N ARG A 375 -22.45 0.96 9.82
CA ARG A 375 -23.29 0.61 8.67
C ARG A 375 -24.54 -0.18 9.09
N HIS A 376 -24.41 -1.02 10.10
CA HIS A 376 -25.51 -1.78 10.72
C HIS A 376 -26.22 -1.03 11.86
N ARG A 377 -25.90 0.26 12.09
CA ARG A 377 -26.48 1.11 13.14
C ARG A 377 -26.19 0.59 14.57
N ASP A 378 -25.13 -0.17 14.75
CA ASP A 378 -24.69 -0.67 16.06
C ASP A 378 -23.61 0.27 16.65
N GLY A 379 -24.06 1.43 17.12
CA GLY A 379 -23.18 2.41 17.77
C GLY A 379 -22.53 1.90 19.06
N ARG A 380 -23.14 0.94 19.75
CA ARG A 380 -22.58 0.33 20.96
C ARG A 380 -21.30 -0.45 20.64
N ARG A 381 -21.36 -1.35 19.68
CA ARG A 381 -20.17 -2.15 19.29
C ARG A 381 -19.12 -1.27 18.61
N ALA A 382 -19.53 -0.29 17.82
CA ALA A 382 -18.60 0.67 17.25
C ALA A 382 -17.82 1.43 18.34
N GLY A 383 -18.50 1.94 19.38
CA GLY A 383 -17.85 2.60 20.52
C GLY A 383 -16.94 1.69 21.34
N LEU A 384 -17.29 0.39 21.49
CA LEU A 384 -16.40 -0.59 22.12
C LEU A 384 -15.12 -0.80 21.29
N CYS A 385 -15.23 -0.90 19.97
CA CYS A 385 -14.07 -1.02 19.09
C CYS A 385 -13.12 0.18 19.24
N GLU A 386 -13.67 1.39 19.31
CA GLU A 386 -12.89 2.61 19.53
C GLU A 386 -12.15 2.60 20.88
N ALA A 387 -12.86 2.26 21.96
CA ALA A 387 -12.24 2.16 23.27
C ALA A 387 -11.11 1.12 23.28
N LEU A 388 -11.27 0.00 22.57
CA LEU A 388 -10.22 -1.00 22.38
C LEU A 388 -9.06 -0.48 21.54
N ALA A 389 -9.30 0.29 20.50
CA ALA A 389 -8.24 0.92 19.71
C ALA A 389 -7.36 1.85 20.58
N ALA A 390 -7.97 2.59 21.49
CA ALA A 390 -7.24 3.40 22.49
C ALA A 390 -6.44 2.54 23.49
N GLU A 391 -6.90 1.33 23.82
CA GLU A 391 -6.14 0.37 24.62
C GLU A 391 -4.99 -0.27 23.82
N VAL A 392 -5.15 -0.48 22.51
CA VAL A 392 -4.09 -1.03 21.64
C VAL A 392 -2.96 -0.02 21.45
N ALA A 393 -3.30 1.25 21.21
CA ALA A 393 -2.35 2.33 20.93
C ALA A 393 -2.71 3.58 21.76
N PRO A 394 -2.40 3.61 23.07
CA PRO A 394 -2.78 4.71 23.96
C PRO A 394 -2.23 6.07 23.52
N GLU A 395 -1.05 6.08 22.90
CA GLU A 395 -0.40 7.28 22.35
C GLU A 395 -1.17 7.90 21.17
N ARG A 396 -2.10 7.15 20.57
CA ARG A 396 -2.95 7.59 19.46
C ARG A 396 -4.41 7.82 19.86
N ALA A 397 -4.74 7.72 21.13
CA ALA A 397 -6.12 7.79 21.61
C ALA A 397 -6.87 9.04 21.11
N GLY A 398 -6.22 10.21 21.09
CA GLY A 398 -6.83 11.42 20.54
C GLY A 398 -7.16 11.33 19.05
N LEU A 399 -6.29 10.75 18.25
CA LEU A 399 -6.52 10.53 16.81
C LEU A 399 -7.62 9.49 16.56
N VAL A 400 -7.65 8.42 17.36
CA VAL A 400 -8.69 7.38 17.28
C VAL A 400 -10.07 7.99 17.52
N LEU A 401 -10.21 8.75 18.60
CA LEU A 401 -11.45 9.47 18.93
C LEU A 401 -11.86 10.45 17.83
N TYR A 402 -10.91 11.19 17.28
CA TYR A 402 -11.17 12.09 16.17
C TYR A 402 -11.74 11.36 14.95
N ASN A 403 -11.10 10.28 14.51
CA ASN A 403 -11.56 9.48 13.38
C ASN A 403 -12.96 8.88 13.64
N PHE A 404 -13.23 8.47 14.87
CA PHE A 404 -14.54 7.93 15.23
C PHE A 404 -15.62 9.01 15.23
N ALA A 405 -15.31 10.23 15.68
CA ALA A 405 -16.22 11.37 15.57
C ALA A 405 -16.59 11.65 14.10
N CYS A 406 -15.62 11.57 13.18
CA CYS A 406 -15.88 11.67 11.74
C CYS A 406 -16.86 10.58 11.26
N LEU A 407 -16.62 9.33 11.65
CA LEU A 407 -17.51 8.21 11.29
C LEU A 407 -18.94 8.38 11.85
N GLN A 408 -19.05 8.84 13.10
CA GLN A 408 -20.37 9.12 13.70
C GLN A 408 -21.09 10.26 12.97
N ALA A 409 -20.37 11.32 12.59
CA ALA A 409 -20.92 12.42 11.82
C ALA A 409 -21.43 11.97 10.45
N GLN A 410 -20.66 11.15 9.72
CA GLN A 410 -21.07 10.53 8.46
C GLN A 410 -22.30 9.62 8.63
N ALA A 411 -22.38 8.88 9.74
CA ALA A 411 -23.53 8.04 10.07
C ALA A 411 -24.76 8.83 10.54
N GLY A 412 -24.65 10.17 10.67
CA GLY A 412 -25.74 11.04 11.10
C GLY A 412 -25.92 11.16 12.62
N ASP A 413 -25.06 10.52 13.43
CA ASP A 413 -25.06 10.67 14.89
C ASP A 413 -24.30 11.94 15.32
N LYS A 414 -24.88 13.09 15.06
CA LYS A 414 -24.29 14.38 15.40
C LYS A 414 -23.97 14.55 16.89
N LYS A 415 -24.84 14.06 17.77
CA LYS A 415 -24.67 14.17 19.22
C LYS A 415 -23.48 13.33 19.71
N GLY A 416 -23.40 12.09 19.27
CA GLY A 416 -22.27 11.21 19.54
C GLY A 416 -20.99 11.79 19.00
N ALA A 417 -20.98 12.25 17.74
CA ALA A 417 -19.83 12.84 17.09
C ALA A 417 -19.26 14.06 17.84
N LEU A 418 -20.12 14.96 18.34
CA LEU A 418 -19.67 16.12 19.15
C LEU A 418 -19.08 15.70 20.49
N THR A 419 -19.68 14.71 21.15
CA THR A 419 -19.14 14.17 22.41
C THR A 419 -17.77 13.54 22.21
N THR A 420 -17.63 12.73 21.16
CA THR A 420 -16.39 12.03 20.81
C THR A 420 -15.32 13.03 20.34
N LEU A 421 -15.69 14.04 19.54
CA LEU A 421 -14.74 15.09 19.10
C LEU A 421 -14.18 15.89 20.29
N ARG A 422 -14.99 16.19 21.29
CA ARG A 422 -14.52 16.83 22.52
C ARG A 422 -13.53 15.92 23.26
N ALA A 423 -13.87 14.66 23.44
CA ALA A 423 -12.96 13.70 24.05
C ALA A 423 -11.64 13.55 23.28
N ALA A 424 -11.67 13.62 21.93
CA ALA A 424 -10.46 13.62 21.10
C ALA A 424 -9.54 14.80 21.45
N VAL A 425 -10.09 16.01 21.59
CA VAL A 425 -9.34 17.20 21.97
C VAL A 425 -8.74 17.07 23.38
N GLU A 426 -9.51 16.55 24.33
CA GLU A 426 -9.06 16.27 25.70
C GLU A 426 -7.92 15.24 25.72
N LYS A 427 -7.94 14.26 24.80
CA LYS A 427 -6.88 13.25 24.61
C LYS A 427 -5.72 13.72 23.71
N GLY A 428 -5.67 15.02 23.40
CA GLY A 428 -4.51 15.66 22.77
C GLY A 428 -4.61 15.83 21.25
N PHE A 429 -5.73 15.54 20.58
CA PHE A 429 -5.92 15.87 19.18
C PHE A 429 -6.19 17.36 19.00
N LYS A 430 -5.15 18.14 18.68
CA LYS A 430 -5.21 19.62 18.62
C LYS A 430 -5.04 20.20 17.21
N ASN A 431 -5.16 19.38 16.16
CA ASN A 431 -4.98 19.85 14.79
C ASN A 431 -6.21 20.62 14.29
N LEU A 432 -6.28 21.92 14.63
CA LEU A 432 -7.37 22.80 14.25
C LEU A 432 -7.61 22.85 12.74
N ALA A 433 -6.52 22.91 11.95
CA ALA A 433 -6.63 23.00 10.49
C ALA A 433 -7.30 21.77 9.87
N VAL A 434 -7.08 20.59 10.46
CA VAL A 434 -7.76 19.37 10.05
C VAL A 434 -9.23 19.44 10.45
N ILE A 435 -9.56 19.77 11.71
CA ILE A 435 -10.93 19.84 12.20
C ILE A 435 -11.78 20.80 11.34
N GLU A 436 -11.25 21.98 10.99
CA GLU A 436 -11.99 22.99 10.22
C GLU A 436 -12.21 22.61 8.76
N LYS A 437 -11.29 21.84 8.15
CA LYS A 437 -11.31 21.55 6.71
C LYS A 437 -11.85 20.17 6.37
N ASP A 438 -11.95 19.27 7.34
CA ASP A 438 -12.37 17.89 7.10
C ASP A 438 -13.83 17.85 6.60
N PRO A 439 -14.07 17.33 5.39
CA PRO A 439 -15.42 17.19 4.85
C PRO A 439 -16.31 16.24 5.70
N ASP A 440 -15.71 15.30 6.42
CA ASP A 440 -16.45 14.33 7.24
C ASP A 440 -17.16 15.01 8.43
N LEU A 441 -16.67 16.19 8.85
CA LEU A 441 -17.27 17.00 9.93
C LEU A 441 -18.21 18.10 9.42
N GLU A 442 -18.50 18.18 8.11
CA GLU A 442 -19.33 19.23 7.53
C GLU A 442 -20.71 19.32 8.20
N ALA A 443 -21.33 18.17 8.49
CA ALA A 443 -22.62 18.09 9.17
C ALA A 443 -22.62 18.71 10.60
N LEU A 444 -21.46 18.88 11.22
CA LEU A 444 -21.30 19.44 12.57
C LEU A 444 -21.02 20.93 12.60
N ARG A 445 -20.57 21.54 11.49
CA ARG A 445 -20.11 22.96 11.48
C ARG A 445 -21.18 23.95 11.93
N GLY A 446 -22.46 23.64 11.72
CA GLY A 446 -23.62 24.42 12.20
C GLY A 446 -23.94 24.26 13.69
N GLU A 447 -23.39 23.25 14.35
CA GLU A 447 -23.72 22.92 15.74
C GLU A 447 -22.94 23.82 16.73
N GLU A 448 -23.59 24.25 17.81
CA GLU A 448 -22.97 25.09 18.85
C GLU A 448 -21.78 24.37 19.53
N GLY A 449 -21.90 23.06 19.77
CA GLY A 449 -20.83 22.25 20.36
C GLY A 449 -19.58 22.24 19.51
N TYR A 450 -19.69 22.17 18.18
CA TYR A 450 -18.55 22.23 17.26
C TYR A 450 -17.87 23.61 17.32
N ARG A 451 -18.64 24.68 17.25
CA ARG A 451 -18.12 26.07 17.34
C ARG A 451 -17.32 26.28 18.62
N ARG A 452 -17.84 25.81 19.76
CA ARG A 452 -17.13 25.89 21.05
C ARG A 452 -15.80 25.16 21.03
N ILE A 453 -15.74 23.97 20.46
CA ILE A 453 -14.50 23.19 20.32
C ILE A 453 -13.47 23.95 19.47
N VAL A 454 -13.90 24.50 18.33
CA VAL A 454 -13.04 25.28 17.43
C VAL A 454 -12.52 26.55 18.12
N GLU A 455 -13.36 27.27 18.84
CA GLU A 455 -12.98 28.48 19.59
C GLU A 455 -11.96 28.17 20.71
N GLU A 456 -12.17 27.08 21.44
CA GLU A 456 -11.24 26.63 22.49
C GLU A 456 -9.86 26.32 21.90
N LEU A 457 -9.81 25.64 20.74
CA LEU A 457 -8.56 25.34 20.07
C LEU A 457 -7.86 26.58 19.49
N LYS A 458 -8.61 27.58 19.04
CA LYS A 458 -8.05 28.89 18.60
C LYS A 458 -7.44 29.70 19.75
N GLY A 459 -8.00 29.58 20.96
CA GLY A 459 -7.50 30.21 22.15
C GLY A 459 -6.34 29.50 22.85
N ALA A 460 -6.05 28.26 22.47
CA ALA A 460 -4.96 27.47 23.04
C ALA A 460 -3.60 27.88 22.43
N PRO A 461 -2.52 28.01 23.22
CA PRO A 461 -1.18 28.28 22.69
C PRO A 461 -0.77 27.17 21.75
N SER A 462 -0.22 27.52 20.57
CA SER A 462 0.27 26.55 19.58
C SER A 462 1.31 25.64 20.24
N PRO A 463 1.27 24.29 19.98
CA PRO A 463 2.33 23.41 20.47
C PRO A 463 3.68 23.84 19.88
N PRO A 464 4.79 23.72 20.62
CA PRO A 464 6.11 23.97 20.07
C PRO A 464 6.35 23.06 18.87
N SER A 465 6.87 23.64 17.79
CA SER A 465 7.19 23.04 16.49
C SER A 465 8.24 21.93 16.61
#